data_ac822197db8f64d0007be7dec55b01b6
#
_entry.id   ac822197db8f64d0007be7dec55b01b6
#
_cell.length_a   1.000
_cell.length_b   1.000
_cell.length_c   1.000
_cell.angle_alpha   90.00
_cell.angle_beta   90.00
_cell.angle_gamma   90.00
#
_symmetry.space_group_name_H-M   'P 1'
#
loop_
_entity.id
_entity.type
_entity.pdbx_description
1 polymer ?
#
loop_
_entity_poly.entity_id
_entity_poly.type
_entity_poly.pdbx_seq_one_letter_code
_entity_poly.pdbx_strand_id
1 'polypeptide(L)'
;MLVLLQGSDCISVTNNPNMVKNFAIAFPKNDILLVEKTGLTRQVGIDGNPVSEENCPVEYMSQDSPLERADNYIAVLQQLKNDYRNIILLGGSEGATVTNLIASKVDFITASVAINVGGQFFINDVLYSIKNNTPADEVDNSIEGFKQFAEAVKQKQLRKDQFVSGHGAMWWYEMLTIDNLKLIQSIKTPHLVIQTMADTNVDAYATEKMIQKNHNTNVSFKQYQGLDHFFQDYKGQLHTKEIIRDIQSWYQTINN
;
A
#
# COMPACT_ATOMS: atom_id res chain seq x y z
N MET A 1 -13.52 -13.59 -5.71
CA MET A 1 -13.28 -12.19 -6.14
C MET A 1 -11.87 -11.78 -5.74
N LEU A 2 -11.14 -11.08 -6.60
CA LEU A 2 -9.87 -10.42 -6.31
C LEU A 2 -10.15 -8.92 -6.08
N VAL A 3 -9.70 -8.39 -4.96
CA VAL A 3 -9.81 -6.98 -4.59
C VAL A 3 -8.43 -6.35 -4.70
N LEU A 4 -8.26 -5.38 -5.59
CA LEU A 4 -6.99 -4.72 -5.79
C LEU A 4 -6.99 -3.34 -5.12
N LEU A 5 -5.94 -3.08 -4.33
CA LEU A 5 -5.79 -1.87 -3.55
C LEU A 5 -4.57 -1.08 -4.05
N GLN A 6 -4.86 0.08 -4.63
CA GLN A 6 -3.89 0.98 -5.26
C GLN A 6 -2.96 1.63 -4.23
N GLY A 7 -1.72 1.92 -4.64
CA GLY A 7 -0.74 2.72 -3.87
C GLY A 7 -1.10 4.21 -3.77
N SER A 8 -0.12 5.05 -3.44
CA SER A 8 -0.32 6.48 -3.15
C SER A 8 -0.54 7.39 -4.37
N ASP A 9 -0.46 6.86 -5.59
CA ASP A 9 -0.69 7.67 -6.79
C ASP A 9 -2.11 8.25 -6.88
N CYS A 10 -2.28 9.35 -7.59
CA CYS A 10 -3.56 10.04 -7.80
C CYS A 10 -4.18 9.79 -9.19
N ILE A 11 -3.84 8.66 -9.81
CA ILE A 11 -4.49 8.20 -11.04
C ILE A 11 -5.76 7.41 -10.69
N SER A 12 -6.77 7.43 -11.56
CA SER A 12 -7.93 6.55 -11.39
C SER A 12 -7.49 5.09 -11.32
N VAL A 13 -8.05 4.33 -10.39
CA VAL A 13 -7.73 2.90 -10.23
C VAL A 13 -7.99 2.11 -11.50
N THR A 14 -8.95 2.53 -12.34
CA THR A 14 -9.27 1.90 -13.63
C THR A 14 -8.25 2.21 -14.72
N ASN A 15 -7.45 3.26 -14.55
CA ASN A 15 -6.40 3.68 -15.48
C ASN A 15 -5.00 3.25 -15.01
N ASN A 16 -4.86 2.73 -13.78
CA ASN A 16 -3.59 2.29 -13.22
C ASN A 16 -3.14 0.96 -13.85
N PRO A 17 -2.02 0.94 -14.62
CA PRO A 17 -1.57 -0.28 -15.34
C PRO A 17 -1.22 -1.44 -14.38
N ASN A 18 -0.72 -1.14 -13.18
CA ASN A 18 -0.41 -2.17 -12.19
C ASN A 18 -1.69 -2.88 -11.72
N MET A 19 -2.79 -2.15 -11.56
CA MET A 19 -4.07 -2.74 -11.18
C MET A 19 -4.66 -3.57 -12.34
N VAL A 20 -4.86 -2.93 -13.50
CA VAL A 20 -5.68 -3.51 -14.58
C VAL A 20 -4.92 -4.47 -15.50
N LYS A 21 -3.58 -4.42 -15.55
CA LYS A 21 -2.76 -5.26 -16.43
C LYS A 21 -1.89 -6.26 -15.67
N ASN A 22 -1.19 -5.78 -14.62
CA ASN A 22 -0.18 -6.59 -13.95
C ASN A 22 -0.81 -7.51 -12.90
N PHE A 23 -1.44 -6.95 -11.86
CA PHE A 23 -1.98 -7.73 -10.75
C PHE A 23 -3.37 -8.32 -11.00
N ALA A 24 -4.13 -7.79 -11.97
CA ALA A 24 -5.41 -8.38 -12.38
C ALA A 24 -5.29 -9.86 -12.81
N ILE A 25 -4.13 -10.27 -13.33
CA ILE A 25 -3.88 -11.66 -13.76
C ILE A 25 -3.47 -12.59 -12.62
N ALA A 26 -3.32 -12.10 -11.38
CA ALA A 26 -2.94 -12.94 -10.24
C ALA A 26 -3.95 -14.09 -10.00
N PHE A 27 -5.23 -13.82 -10.21
CA PHE A 27 -6.30 -14.81 -10.13
C PHE A 27 -7.25 -14.69 -11.35
N PRO A 28 -6.86 -15.22 -12.51
CA PRO A 28 -7.50 -14.92 -13.80
C PRO A 28 -8.95 -15.43 -13.96
N LYS A 29 -9.42 -16.27 -13.03
CA LYS A 29 -10.80 -16.76 -12.99
C LYS A 29 -11.68 -16.00 -12.00
N ASN A 30 -11.13 -15.01 -11.31
CA ASN A 30 -11.85 -14.22 -10.32
C ASN A 30 -12.36 -12.93 -10.95
N ASP A 31 -13.55 -12.51 -10.53
CA ASP A 31 -13.99 -11.13 -10.74
C ASP A 31 -13.06 -10.18 -9.99
N ILE A 32 -12.87 -8.97 -10.52
CA ILE A 32 -12.00 -7.96 -9.94
C ILE A 32 -12.84 -6.82 -9.37
N LEU A 33 -12.62 -6.51 -8.09
CA LEU A 33 -13.17 -5.32 -7.46
C LEU A 33 -12.10 -4.23 -7.41
N LEU A 34 -12.44 -3.07 -7.96
CA LEU A 34 -11.70 -1.82 -7.90
C LEU A 34 -12.61 -0.76 -7.27
N VAL A 35 -12.14 -0.07 -6.24
CA VAL A 35 -12.85 1.06 -5.62
C VAL A 35 -12.02 2.31 -5.83
N GLU A 36 -12.62 3.33 -6.42
CA GLU A 36 -11.97 4.62 -6.67
C GLU A 36 -11.65 5.33 -5.36
N LYS A 37 -10.53 6.03 -5.30
CA LYS A 37 -10.21 6.91 -4.18
C LYS A 37 -11.15 8.11 -4.18
N THR A 38 -11.56 8.57 -3.00
CA THR A 38 -12.40 9.77 -2.86
C THR A 38 -11.74 10.95 -3.55
N GLY A 39 -12.52 11.71 -4.32
CA GLY A 39 -12.03 12.85 -5.09
C GLY A 39 -11.36 12.52 -6.44
N LEU A 40 -11.17 11.23 -6.78
CA LEU A 40 -10.76 10.82 -8.12
C LEU A 40 -11.96 10.46 -9.01
N THR A 41 -11.78 10.62 -10.31
CA THR A 41 -12.72 10.20 -11.33
C THR A 41 -12.01 9.39 -12.41
N ARG A 42 -12.76 8.62 -13.20
CA ARG A 42 -12.21 7.84 -14.32
C ARG A 42 -11.48 8.66 -15.39
N GLN A 43 -11.61 9.98 -15.36
CA GLN A 43 -10.93 10.87 -16.30
C GLN A 43 -9.45 11.09 -15.93
N VAL A 44 -9.10 10.94 -14.65
CA VAL A 44 -7.73 11.19 -14.19
C VAL A 44 -6.80 10.08 -14.69
N GLY A 45 -5.82 10.45 -15.50
CA GLY A 45 -4.87 9.52 -16.12
C GLY A 45 -5.46 8.65 -17.23
N ILE A 46 -6.56 9.07 -17.87
CA ILE A 46 -7.24 8.29 -18.92
C ILE A 46 -6.36 8.06 -20.16
N ASP A 47 -5.38 8.93 -20.38
CA ASP A 47 -4.39 8.83 -21.45
C ASP A 47 -3.27 7.80 -21.14
N GLY A 48 -3.27 7.23 -19.93
CA GLY A 48 -2.28 6.28 -19.45
C GLY A 48 -0.96 6.92 -19.03
N ASN A 49 -0.86 8.25 -19.03
CA ASN A 49 0.31 8.96 -18.56
C ASN A 49 0.31 9.06 -17.02
N PRO A 50 1.50 9.01 -16.38
CA PRO A 50 1.61 9.31 -14.96
C PRO A 50 1.08 10.72 -14.65
N VAL A 51 0.32 10.85 -13.59
CA VAL A 51 -0.10 12.15 -13.06
C VAL A 51 0.95 12.57 -12.04
N SER A 52 1.63 13.71 -12.28
CA SER A 52 2.58 14.23 -11.30
C SER A 52 1.85 14.72 -10.04
N GLU A 53 2.54 14.71 -8.90
CA GLU A 53 1.98 15.16 -7.62
C GLU A 53 1.35 16.56 -7.69
N GLU A 54 1.95 17.45 -8.50
CA GLU A 54 1.48 18.83 -8.72
C GLU A 54 0.15 18.89 -9.48
N ASN A 55 -0.17 17.84 -10.25
CA ASN A 55 -1.37 17.74 -11.08
C ASN A 55 -2.45 16.84 -10.44
N CYS A 56 -2.23 16.36 -9.22
CA CYS A 56 -3.24 15.64 -8.48
C CYS A 56 -4.48 16.55 -8.27
N PRO A 57 -5.70 16.02 -8.45
CA PRO A 57 -6.91 16.79 -8.19
C PRO A 57 -6.96 17.29 -6.73
N VAL A 58 -7.23 18.58 -6.55
CA VAL A 58 -7.32 19.19 -5.21
C VAL A 58 -8.38 18.49 -4.35
N GLU A 59 -9.47 18.05 -4.96
CA GLU A 59 -10.53 17.31 -4.28
C GLU A 59 -10.02 15.99 -3.72
N TYR A 60 -9.20 15.24 -4.48
CA TYR A 60 -8.52 14.05 -3.99
C TYR A 60 -7.57 14.39 -2.84
N MET A 61 -6.63 15.33 -3.05
CA MET A 61 -5.63 15.67 -2.03
C MET A 61 -6.26 16.12 -0.71
N SER A 62 -7.41 16.80 -0.76
CA SER A 62 -8.09 17.31 0.44
C SER A 62 -8.90 16.24 1.20
N GLN A 63 -9.27 15.13 0.54
CA GLN A 63 -10.17 14.10 1.07
C GLN A 63 -9.50 12.73 1.20
N ASP A 64 -8.29 12.54 0.66
CA ASP A 64 -7.60 11.24 0.73
C ASP A 64 -7.32 10.84 2.18
N SER A 65 -7.71 9.62 2.52
CA SER A 65 -7.61 9.05 3.86
C SER A 65 -7.49 7.52 3.74
N PRO A 66 -6.36 6.91 4.13
CA PRO A 66 -6.22 5.47 4.20
C PRO A 66 -7.29 4.76 5.05
N LEU A 67 -7.72 5.38 6.14
CA LEU A 67 -8.78 4.84 7.00
C LEU A 67 -10.14 4.86 6.31
N GLU A 68 -10.51 5.98 5.68
CA GLU A 68 -11.77 6.10 4.92
C GLU A 68 -11.76 5.15 3.73
N ARG A 69 -10.63 5.03 3.02
CA ARG A 69 -10.48 4.05 1.93
C ARG A 69 -10.75 2.62 2.41
N ALA A 70 -10.18 2.23 3.55
CA ALA A 70 -10.44 0.91 4.13
C ALA A 70 -11.92 0.73 4.45
N ASP A 71 -12.58 1.72 5.04
CA ASP A 71 -14.00 1.67 5.38
C ASP A 71 -14.90 1.63 4.13
N ASN A 72 -14.56 2.35 3.07
CA ASN A 72 -15.25 2.29 1.77
C ASN A 72 -15.16 0.89 1.14
N TYR A 73 -13.97 0.27 1.14
CA TYR A 73 -13.81 -1.12 0.69
C TYR A 73 -14.64 -2.08 1.55
N ILE A 74 -14.60 -1.95 2.87
CA ILE A 74 -15.37 -2.81 3.80
C ILE A 74 -16.87 -2.68 3.54
N ALA A 75 -17.38 -1.47 3.32
CA ALA A 75 -18.79 -1.24 3.04
C ALA A 75 -19.25 -1.96 1.75
N VAL A 76 -18.45 -1.90 0.68
CA VAL A 76 -18.72 -2.63 -0.57
C VAL A 76 -18.62 -4.14 -0.36
N LEU A 77 -17.56 -4.60 0.32
CA LEU A 77 -17.31 -6.02 0.57
C LEU A 77 -18.41 -6.65 1.43
N GLN A 78 -18.96 -5.93 2.40
CA GLN A 78 -20.10 -6.42 3.21
C GLN A 78 -21.34 -6.66 2.38
N GLN A 79 -21.58 -5.90 1.32
CA GLN A 79 -22.71 -6.12 0.40
C GLN A 79 -22.47 -7.35 -0.49
N LEU A 80 -21.21 -7.60 -0.88
CA LEU A 80 -20.84 -8.65 -1.84
C LEU A 80 -20.45 -9.99 -1.19
N LYS A 81 -20.19 -10.03 0.11
CA LYS A 81 -19.59 -11.21 0.77
C LYS A 81 -20.38 -12.51 0.62
N ASN A 82 -21.68 -12.46 0.42
CA ASN A 82 -22.51 -13.64 0.25
C ASN A 82 -22.54 -14.14 -1.19
N ASP A 83 -22.12 -13.31 -2.15
CA ASP A 83 -22.09 -13.65 -3.57
C ASP A 83 -20.77 -14.32 -3.98
N TYR A 84 -19.73 -14.20 -3.13
CA TYR A 84 -18.41 -14.72 -3.41
C TYR A 84 -17.91 -15.67 -2.31
N ARG A 85 -17.64 -16.91 -2.69
CA ARG A 85 -17.06 -17.91 -1.78
C ARG A 85 -15.66 -17.49 -1.29
N ASN A 86 -14.87 -16.88 -2.18
CA ASN A 86 -13.51 -16.48 -1.90
C ASN A 86 -13.32 -15.00 -2.20
N ILE A 87 -12.82 -14.24 -1.24
CA ILE A 87 -12.46 -12.83 -1.36
C ILE A 87 -10.99 -12.69 -0.98
N ILE A 88 -10.17 -12.24 -1.94
CA ILE A 88 -8.72 -12.12 -1.79
C ILE A 88 -8.37 -10.63 -1.93
N LEU A 89 -7.70 -10.06 -0.93
CA LEU A 89 -7.18 -8.70 -1.00
C LEU A 89 -5.73 -8.72 -1.49
N LEU A 90 -5.36 -7.78 -2.36
CA LEU A 90 -3.98 -7.58 -2.80
C LEU A 90 -3.69 -6.10 -2.96
N GLY A 91 -2.75 -5.58 -2.18
CA GLY A 91 -2.32 -4.20 -2.23
C GLY A 91 -0.81 -4.03 -2.17
N GLY A 92 -0.30 -2.98 -2.82
CA GLY A 92 1.12 -2.62 -2.82
C GLY A 92 1.34 -1.21 -2.27
N SER A 93 2.49 -0.98 -1.61
CA SER A 93 2.84 0.32 -1.04
C SER A 93 1.75 0.81 -0.06
N GLU A 94 1.21 2.03 -0.20
CA GLU A 94 0.04 2.48 0.58
C GLU A 94 -1.15 1.53 0.49
N GLY A 95 -1.40 0.91 -0.69
CA GLY A 95 -2.44 -0.10 -0.84
C GLY A 95 -2.23 -1.33 0.05
N ALA A 96 -0.98 -1.65 0.41
CA ALA A 96 -0.68 -2.69 1.39
C ALA A 96 -1.08 -2.26 2.82
N THR A 97 -0.88 -0.99 3.17
CA THR A 97 -1.39 -0.43 4.44
C THR A 97 -2.92 -0.51 4.50
N VAL A 98 -3.61 -0.13 3.42
CA VAL A 98 -5.09 -0.26 3.32
C VAL A 98 -5.52 -1.73 3.38
N THR A 99 -4.76 -2.65 2.76
CA THR A 99 -4.99 -4.10 2.90
C THR A 99 -4.92 -4.56 4.36
N ASN A 100 -3.90 -4.11 5.09
CA ASN A 100 -3.74 -4.42 6.52
C ASN A 100 -4.91 -3.84 7.34
N LEU A 101 -5.35 -2.61 7.05
CA LEU A 101 -6.48 -1.96 7.70
C LEU A 101 -7.77 -2.76 7.51
N ILE A 102 -8.07 -3.20 6.29
CA ILE A 102 -9.26 -4.01 5.99
C ILE A 102 -9.15 -5.38 6.69
N ALA A 103 -8.04 -6.10 6.46
CA ALA A 103 -7.86 -7.45 6.98
C ALA A 103 -7.86 -7.50 8.53
N SER A 104 -7.45 -6.42 9.19
CA SER A 104 -7.50 -6.31 10.66
C SER A 104 -8.92 -6.10 11.20
N LYS A 105 -9.85 -5.57 10.39
CA LYS A 105 -11.22 -5.22 10.80
C LYS A 105 -12.26 -6.30 10.45
N VAL A 106 -11.99 -7.16 9.45
CA VAL A 106 -12.97 -8.14 8.95
C VAL A 106 -12.38 -9.55 8.94
N ASP A 107 -13.24 -10.56 9.10
CA ASP A 107 -12.86 -11.99 9.15
C ASP A 107 -13.52 -12.84 8.04
N PHE A 108 -14.31 -12.21 7.16
CA PHE A 108 -15.00 -12.90 6.07
C PHE A 108 -14.20 -12.95 4.76
N ILE A 109 -13.01 -12.36 4.71
CA ILE A 109 -12.09 -12.51 3.57
C ILE A 109 -11.35 -13.85 3.66
N THR A 110 -10.98 -14.40 2.51
CA THR A 110 -10.28 -15.70 2.44
C THR A 110 -8.78 -15.55 2.69
N ALA A 111 -8.19 -14.50 2.16
CA ALA A 111 -6.76 -14.22 2.26
C ALA A 111 -6.45 -12.76 1.93
N SER A 112 -5.28 -12.29 2.37
CA SER A 112 -4.77 -10.97 2.02
C SER A 112 -3.28 -10.98 1.73
N VAL A 113 -2.85 -10.09 0.82
CA VAL A 113 -1.46 -9.94 0.39
C VAL A 113 -1.06 -8.47 0.47
N ALA A 114 -0.06 -8.15 1.27
CA ALA A 114 0.51 -6.81 1.44
C ALA A 114 1.94 -6.79 0.88
N ILE A 115 2.18 -6.00 -0.18
CA ILE A 115 3.47 -5.92 -0.87
C ILE A 115 4.12 -4.58 -0.59
N ASN A 116 5.38 -4.59 -0.11
CA ASN A 116 6.18 -3.40 0.17
C ASN A 116 5.44 -2.39 1.09
N VAL A 117 4.88 -2.90 2.19
CA VAL A 117 4.10 -2.11 3.15
C VAL A 117 4.99 -1.19 4.00
N GLY A 118 6.30 -1.48 4.06
CA GLY A 118 7.24 -0.78 4.93
C GLY A 118 7.26 -1.33 6.36
N GLY A 119 7.92 -0.59 7.25
CA GLY A 119 8.09 -0.96 8.64
C GLY A 119 6.87 -0.70 9.53
N GLN A 120 7.08 -0.78 10.84
CA GLN A 120 6.01 -0.59 11.82
C GLN A 120 5.36 0.79 11.72
N PHE A 121 6.18 1.84 11.53
CA PHE A 121 5.73 3.23 11.45
C PHE A 121 6.24 3.90 10.19
N PHE A 122 5.35 4.47 9.42
CA PHE A 122 5.62 5.11 8.13
C PHE A 122 6.69 6.22 8.19
N ILE A 123 6.83 6.92 9.31
CA ILE A 123 7.88 7.94 9.47
C ILE A 123 9.28 7.38 9.21
N ASN A 124 9.54 6.12 9.60
CA ASN A 124 10.84 5.49 9.40
C ASN A 124 11.11 5.21 7.92
N ASP A 125 10.08 4.82 7.17
CA ASP A 125 10.17 4.58 5.74
C ASP A 125 10.44 5.88 4.98
N VAL A 126 9.78 6.99 5.35
CA VAL A 126 10.05 8.30 4.72
C VAL A 126 11.47 8.78 5.03
N LEU A 127 11.94 8.67 6.28
CA LEU A 127 13.31 9.06 6.63
C LEU A 127 14.34 8.18 5.90
N TYR A 128 14.06 6.90 5.72
CA TYR A 128 14.87 5.99 4.94
C TYR A 128 14.89 6.39 3.45
N SER A 129 13.73 6.68 2.88
CA SER A 129 13.61 7.14 1.49
C SER A 129 14.37 8.45 1.24
N ILE A 130 14.23 9.43 2.12
CA ILE A 130 15.00 10.69 2.06
C ILE A 130 16.50 10.38 2.03
N LYS A 131 16.98 9.52 2.94
CA LYS A 131 18.40 9.17 3.02
C LYS A 131 18.95 8.53 1.73
N ASN A 132 18.13 7.76 1.02
CA ASN A 132 18.57 7.02 -0.17
C ASN A 132 18.35 7.78 -1.48
N ASN A 133 17.41 8.74 -1.51
CA ASN A 133 16.97 9.38 -2.76
C ASN A 133 17.26 10.90 -2.79
N THR A 134 17.86 11.48 -1.73
CA THR A 134 18.23 12.89 -1.68
C THR A 134 19.75 13.05 -1.85
N PRO A 135 20.24 14.10 -2.55
CA PRO A 135 21.66 14.42 -2.63
C PRO A 135 22.32 14.51 -1.25
N ALA A 136 23.58 14.03 -1.15
CA ALA A 136 24.25 13.87 0.15
C ALA A 136 24.39 15.16 0.96
N ASP A 137 24.52 16.31 0.30
CA ASP A 137 24.61 17.64 0.90
C ASP A 137 23.28 18.20 1.40
N GLU A 138 22.15 17.62 0.97
CA GLU A 138 20.79 18.03 1.36
C GLU A 138 20.12 17.07 2.35
N VAL A 139 20.66 15.85 2.55
CA VAL A 139 20.04 14.78 3.33
C VAL A 139 19.71 15.22 4.75
N ASP A 140 20.67 15.81 5.47
CA ASP A 140 20.48 16.17 6.88
C ASP A 140 19.39 17.24 7.04
N ASN A 141 19.38 18.25 6.16
CA ASN A 141 18.35 19.29 6.16
C ASN A 141 16.97 18.73 5.81
N SER A 142 16.90 17.81 4.85
CA SER A 142 15.65 17.16 4.44
C SER A 142 15.08 16.28 5.56
N ILE A 143 15.93 15.52 6.25
CA ILE A 143 15.55 14.70 7.42
C ILE A 143 15.00 15.59 8.54
N GLU A 144 15.71 16.67 8.88
CA GLU A 144 15.27 17.57 9.95
C GLU A 144 13.98 18.29 9.57
N GLY A 145 13.87 18.78 8.33
CA GLY A 145 12.65 19.40 7.82
C GLY A 145 11.46 18.44 7.86
N PHE A 146 11.66 17.18 7.47
CA PHE A 146 10.58 16.18 7.53
C PHE A 146 10.18 15.85 8.98
N LYS A 147 11.11 15.76 9.91
CA LYS A 147 10.78 15.54 11.34
C LYS A 147 9.92 16.67 11.90
N GLN A 148 10.27 17.94 11.59
CA GLN A 148 9.49 19.11 11.99
C GLN A 148 8.10 19.09 11.36
N PHE A 149 8.01 18.76 10.07
CA PHE A 149 6.74 18.56 9.38
C PHE A 149 5.89 17.47 10.04
N ALA A 150 6.47 16.29 10.30
CA ALA A 150 5.76 15.18 10.93
C ALA A 150 5.24 15.53 12.33
N GLU A 151 5.99 16.31 13.08
CA GLU A 151 5.54 16.78 14.39
C GLU A 151 4.38 17.79 14.26
N ALA A 152 4.45 18.73 13.34
CA ALA A 152 3.35 19.67 13.03
C ALA A 152 2.07 18.92 12.59
N VAL A 153 2.21 17.87 11.77
CA VAL A 153 1.10 17.01 11.37
C VAL A 153 0.45 16.34 12.58
N LYS A 154 1.24 15.70 13.45
CA LYS A 154 0.74 15.03 14.66
C LYS A 154 0.03 15.99 15.60
N GLN A 155 0.48 17.23 15.66
CA GLN A 155 -0.15 18.31 16.42
C GLN A 155 -1.35 18.96 15.70
N LYS A 156 -1.74 18.46 14.51
CA LYS A 156 -2.84 18.96 13.67
C LYS A 156 -2.68 20.43 13.29
N GLN A 157 -1.44 20.87 13.04
CA GLN A 157 -1.11 22.26 12.69
C GLN A 157 -1.14 22.51 11.18
N LEU A 158 -1.24 21.46 10.33
CA LEU A 158 -1.40 21.63 8.91
C LEU A 158 -2.77 22.24 8.58
N ARG A 159 -2.77 23.22 7.68
CA ARG A 159 -4.01 23.77 7.14
C ARG A 159 -4.63 22.78 6.15
N LYS A 160 -5.95 22.83 6.00
CA LYS A 160 -6.69 21.95 5.09
C LYS A 160 -6.34 22.14 3.61
N ASP A 161 -5.83 23.31 3.24
CA ASP A 161 -5.40 23.67 1.89
C ASP A 161 -3.89 23.50 1.65
N GLN A 162 -3.20 22.91 2.60
CA GLN A 162 -1.76 22.61 2.50
C GLN A 162 -1.56 21.18 2.06
N PHE A 163 -0.97 21.01 0.87
CA PHE A 163 -0.64 19.70 0.31
C PHE A 163 0.87 19.52 0.23
N VAL A 164 1.34 18.33 0.56
CA VAL A 164 2.75 17.93 0.51
C VAL A 164 2.83 16.57 -0.17
N SER A 165 3.66 16.45 -1.19
CA SER A 165 3.84 15.21 -1.98
C SER A 165 2.51 14.61 -2.44
N GLY A 166 1.60 15.45 -2.97
CA GLY A 166 0.31 15.03 -3.51
C GLY A 166 -0.75 14.64 -2.47
N HIS A 167 -0.51 14.89 -1.16
CA HIS A 167 -1.41 14.49 -0.08
C HIS A 167 -1.71 15.63 0.88
N GLY A 168 -2.91 15.61 1.46
CA GLY A 168 -3.37 16.57 2.46
C GLY A 168 -3.11 16.16 3.90
N ALA A 169 -3.53 17.04 4.82
CA ALA A 169 -3.25 16.91 6.24
C ALA A 169 -3.81 15.61 6.87
N MET A 170 -4.98 15.13 6.40
CA MET A 170 -5.62 13.93 6.94
C MET A 170 -4.81 12.69 6.57
N TRP A 171 -4.44 12.54 5.30
CA TRP A 171 -3.61 11.43 4.84
C TRP A 171 -2.27 11.36 5.61
N TRP A 172 -1.57 12.49 5.74
CA TRP A 172 -0.32 12.55 6.47
C TRP A 172 -0.51 12.16 7.95
N TYR A 173 -1.55 12.68 8.61
CA TYR A 173 -1.83 12.35 10.02
C TYR A 173 -2.06 10.85 10.20
N GLU A 174 -2.89 10.24 9.35
CA GLU A 174 -3.21 8.83 9.44
C GLU A 174 -1.98 7.96 9.15
N MET A 175 -1.27 8.21 8.04
CA MET A 175 -0.07 7.45 7.71
C MET A 175 1.01 7.53 8.80
N LEU A 176 1.21 8.69 9.41
CA LEU A 176 2.19 8.88 10.50
C LEU A 176 1.76 8.27 11.84
N THR A 177 0.47 7.90 12.01
CA THR A 177 -0.06 7.36 13.26
C THR A 177 -0.44 5.89 13.18
N ILE A 178 -0.59 5.32 11.99
CA ILE A 178 -0.85 3.89 11.79
C ILE A 178 0.33 3.06 12.33
N ASP A 179 0.00 2.02 13.12
CA ASP A 179 0.93 1.02 13.61
C ASP A 179 0.70 -0.30 12.86
N ASN A 180 1.49 -0.55 11.80
CA ASN A 180 1.37 -1.74 10.97
C ASN A 180 1.56 -3.04 11.76
N LEU A 181 2.41 -3.05 12.79
CA LEU A 181 2.58 -4.24 13.64
C LEU A 181 1.27 -4.61 14.35
N LYS A 182 0.59 -3.63 14.93
CA LYS A 182 -0.71 -3.87 15.59
C LYS A 182 -1.77 -4.36 14.60
N LEU A 183 -1.78 -3.81 13.38
CA LEU A 183 -2.72 -4.25 12.34
C LEU A 183 -2.47 -5.73 12.01
N ILE A 184 -1.25 -6.12 11.63
CA ILE A 184 -0.95 -7.50 11.23
C ILE A 184 -1.12 -8.51 12.38
N GLN A 185 -0.90 -8.10 13.63
CA GLN A 185 -1.15 -8.93 14.82
C GLN A 185 -2.64 -9.23 15.03
N SER A 186 -3.54 -8.38 14.55
CA SER A 186 -4.99 -8.55 14.70
C SER A 186 -5.68 -9.26 13.54
N ILE A 187 -4.97 -9.55 12.44
CA ILE A 187 -5.52 -10.24 11.26
C ILE A 187 -5.84 -11.70 11.61
N LYS A 188 -7.07 -12.12 11.33
CA LYS A 188 -7.55 -13.47 11.67
C LYS A 188 -7.49 -14.47 10.50
N THR A 189 -7.30 -13.99 9.29
CA THR A 189 -7.25 -14.79 8.06
C THR A 189 -5.81 -14.93 7.56
N PRO A 190 -5.49 -15.90 6.69
CA PRO A 190 -4.18 -16.00 6.08
C PRO A 190 -3.74 -14.69 5.43
N HIS A 191 -2.55 -14.24 5.80
CA HIS A 191 -1.97 -12.97 5.37
C HIS A 191 -0.53 -13.15 4.90
N LEU A 192 -0.23 -12.72 3.69
CA LEU A 192 1.11 -12.76 3.12
C LEU A 192 1.69 -11.35 3.05
N VAL A 193 2.81 -11.13 3.73
CA VAL A 193 3.63 -9.93 3.57
C VAL A 193 4.75 -10.24 2.59
N ILE A 194 4.91 -9.43 1.56
CA ILE A 194 5.99 -9.51 0.58
C ILE A 194 6.83 -8.24 0.68
N GLN A 195 8.17 -8.41 0.69
CA GLN A 195 9.10 -7.28 0.71
C GLN A 195 10.22 -7.48 -0.32
N THR A 196 10.44 -6.47 -1.16
CA THR A 196 11.60 -6.38 -2.04
C THR A 196 12.77 -5.73 -1.30
N MET A 197 13.96 -6.35 -1.35
CA MET A 197 15.05 -6.00 -0.45
C MET A 197 16.00 -4.91 -0.97
N ALA A 198 15.90 -4.54 -2.27
CA ALA A 198 16.58 -3.38 -2.83
C ALA A 198 15.65 -2.15 -2.96
N ASP A 199 14.55 -2.17 -2.21
CA ASP A 199 13.60 -1.06 -2.12
C ASP A 199 14.27 0.16 -1.46
N THR A 200 14.17 1.34 -2.10
CA THR A 200 14.66 2.62 -1.58
C THR A 200 13.53 3.55 -1.14
N ASN A 201 12.27 3.16 -1.35
CA ASN A 201 11.10 3.92 -0.95
C ASN A 201 10.62 3.56 0.47
N VAL A 202 10.70 2.27 0.81
CA VAL A 202 10.41 1.77 2.16
C VAL A 202 11.60 1.00 2.73
N ASP A 203 11.75 1.02 4.04
CA ASP A 203 12.85 0.31 4.73
C ASP A 203 12.55 -1.19 4.83
N ALA A 204 13.12 -1.96 3.89
CA ALA A 204 12.95 -3.41 3.84
C ALA A 204 13.41 -4.11 5.12
N TYR A 205 14.47 -3.63 5.77
CA TYR A 205 14.95 -4.18 7.04
C TYR A 205 14.05 -3.82 8.22
N ALA A 206 13.40 -2.65 8.18
CA ALA A 206 12.38 -2.31 9.18
C ALA A 206 11.14 -3.21 9.05
N THR A 207 10.75 -3.57 7.82
CA THR A 207 9.71 -4.57 7.57
C THR A 207 10.10 -5.93 8.15
N GLU A 208 11.31 -6.41 7.88
CA GLU A 208 11.81 -7.68 8.44
C GLU A 208 11.79 -7.67 9.98
N LYS A 209 12.27 -6.61 10.61
CA LYS A 209 12.24 -6.43 12.07
C LYS A 209 10.81 -6.39 12.62
N MET A 210 9.88 -5.79 11.89
CA MET A 210 8.46 -5.77 12.26
C MET A 210 7.89 -7.19 12.24
N ILE A 211 8.18 -7.97 11.20
CA ILE A 211 7.73 -9.37 11.09
C ILE A 211 8.34 -10.25 12.19
N GLN A 212 9.60 -10.05 12.54
CA GLN A 212 10.24 -10.78 13.67
C GLN A 212 9.54 -10.52 15.02
N LYS A 213 8.92 -9.36 15.20
CA LYS A 213 8.13 -9.02 16.40
C LYS A 213 6.68 -9.51 16.32
N ASN A 214 6.26 -9.97 15.15
CA ASN A 214 4.90 -10.45 14.96
C ASN A 214 4.77 -11.88 15.50
N HIS A 215 3.75 -12.13 16.32
CA HIS A 215 3.43 -13.45 16.88
C HIS A 215 2.18 -14.08 16.26
N ASN A 216 1.59 -13.41 15.26
CA ASN A 216 0.40 -13.93 14.59
C ASN A 216 0.79 -15.03 13.58
N THR A 217 0.35 -16.25 13.84
CA THR A 217 0.65 -17.44 13.01
C THR A 217 -0.06 -17.45 11.66
N ASN A 218 -1.06 -16.58 11.44
CA ASN A 218 -1.69 -16.41 10.13
C ASN A 218 -0.83 -15.62 9.15
N VAL A 219 0.27 -15.01 9.62
CA VAL A 219 1.13 -14.14 8.80
C VAL A 219 2.29 -14.95 8.23
N SER A 220 2.40 -14.99 6.92
CA SER A 220 3.55 -15.49 6.17
C SER A 220 4.39 -14.32 5.66
N PHE A 221 5.71 -14.50 5.54
CA PHE A 221 6.62 -13.48 5.02
C PHE A 221 7.47 -14.02 3.89
N LYS A 222 7.59 -13.24 2.80
CA LYS A 222 8.44 -13.57 1.66
C LYS A 222 9.27 -12.37 1.25
N GLN A 223 10.57 -12.60 1.04
CA GLN A 223 11.54 -11.58 0.61
C GLN A 223 12.02 -11.86 -0.82
N TYR A 224 12.28 -10.78 -1.57
CA TYR A 224 12.89 -10.85 -2.90
C TYR A 224 14.18 -10.03 -2.90
N GLN A 225 15.32 -10.73 -2.93
CA GLN A 225 16.63 -10.09 -2.98
C GLN A 225 16.86 -9.39 -4.32
N GLY A 226 17.44 -8.18 -4.28
CA GLY A 226 17.85 -7.45 -5.48
C GLY A 226 16.72 -6.83 -6.31
N LEU A 227 15.46 -6.87 -5.84
CA LEU A 227 14.35 -6.17 -6.48
C LEU A 227 14.05 -4.86 -5.77
N ASP A 228 13.80 -3.82 -6.56
CA ASP A 228 13.39 -2.50 -6.09
C ASP A 228 11.88 -2.43 -5.75
N HIS A 229 11.38 -1.24 -5.39
CA HIS A 229 9.98 -1.00 -5.06
C HIS A 229 9.00 -1.40 -6.17
N PHE A 230 9.44 -1.33 -7.42
CA PHE A 230 8.65 -1.60 -8.63
C PHE A 230 8.92 -2.99 -9.22
N PHE A 231 9.59 -3.87 -8.46
CA PHE A 231 9.92 -5.24 -8.83
C PHE A 231 10.94 -5.35 -9.98
N GLN A 232 11.77 -4.33 -10.17
CA GLN A 232 12.86 -4.35 -11.13
C GLN A 232 14.16 -4.82 -10.47
N ASP A 233 14.93 -5.61 -11.18
CA ASP A 233 16.31 -5.91 -10.80
C ASP A 233 17.26 -4.78 -11.24
N TYR A 234 18.54 -4.91 -10.89
CA TYR A 234 19.58 -3.93 -11.25
C TYR A 234 19.80 -3.77 -12.78
N LYS A 235 19.23 -4.65 -13.60
CA LYS A 235 19.22 -4.55 -15.08
C LYS A 235 17.94 -3.91 -15.61
N GLY A 236 17.01 -3.55 -14.75
CA GLY A 236 15.69 -3.01 -15.12
C GLY A 236 14.70 -4.08 -15.58
N GLN A 237 14.98 -5.36 -15.35
CA GLN A 237 14.07 -6.43 -15.71
C GLN A 237 12.96 -6.55 -14.64
N LEU A 238 11.70 -6.58 -15.09
CA LEU A 238 10.53 -6.73 -14.22
C LEU A 238 10.30 -8.18 -13.81
N HIS A 239 10.12 -8.41 -12.51
CA HIS A 239 9.84 -9.70 -11.87
C HIS A 239 8.39 -9.86 -11.39
N THR A 240 7.47 -9.02 -11.80
CA THR A 240 6.06 -9.04 -11.37
C THR A 240 5.41 -10.42 -11.60
N LYS A 241 5.73 -11.10 -12.71
CA LYS A 241 5.19 -12.45 -13.00
C LYS A 241 5.67 -13.51 -12.02
N GLU A 242 6.88 -13.38 -11.51
CA GLU A 242 7.43 -14.27 -10.48
C GLU A 242 6.68 -14.08 -9.17
N ILE A 243 6.51 -12.83 -8.74
CA ILE A 243 5.77 -12.48 -7.52
C ILE A 243 4.33 -13.02 -7.60
N ILE A 244 3.66 -12.84 -8.74
CA ILE A 244 2.31 -13.36 -8.96
C ILE A 244 2.25 -14.89 -8.83
N ARG A 245 3.19 -15.62 -9.43
CA ARG A 245 3.25 -17.09 -9.30
C ARG A 245 3.42 -17.53 -7.86
N ASP A 246 4.24 -16.81 -7.10
CA ASP A 246 4.47 -17.11 -5.71
C ASP A 246 3.24 -16.82 -4.84
N ILE A 247 2.51 -15.75 -5.12
CA ILE A 247 1.21 -15.46 -4.49
C ILE A 247 0.22 -16.58 -4.78
N GLN A 248 0.13 -17.03 -6.03
CA GLN A 248 -0.75 -18.15 -6.42
C GLN A 248 -0.36 -19.44 -5.70
N SER A 249 0.93 -19.75 -5.65
CA SER A 249 1.45 -20.94 -4.95
C SER A 249 1.13 -20.89 -3.46
N TRP A 250 1.39 -19.76 -2.80
CA TRP A 250 1.03 -19.56 -1.40
C TRP A 250 -0.47 -19.73 -1.16
N TYR A 251 -1.30 -19.11 -2.03
CA TYR A 251 -2.75 -19.23 -1.92
C TYR A 251 -3.24 -20.68 -2.04
N GLN A 252 -2.60 -21.49 -2.87
CA GLN A 252 -2.90 -22.93 -2.98
C GLN A 252 -2.58 -23.67 -1.69
N THR A 253 -1.48 -23.34 -1.01
CA THR A 253 -1.10 -24.04 0.24
C THR A 253 -2.05 -23.79 1.39
N ILE A 254 -2.73 -22.64 1.43
CA ILE A 254 -3.69 -22.33 2.51
C ILE A 254 -5.11 -22.84 2.24
N ASN A 255 -5.39 -23.36 1.05
CA ASN A 255 -6.70 -23.90 0.67
C ASN A 255 -6.71 -25.43 0.50
N ASN A 256 -5.56 -26.07 0.70
CA ASN A 256 -5.45 -27.54 0.77
C ASN A 256 -5.46 -28.02 2.23
#